data_3e5daba94999ec279686cc1cc1eef5f3
#
_entry.id   3e5daba94999ec279686cc1cc1eef5f3
#
_cell.length_a   1.000
_cell.length_b   1.000
_cell.length_c   1.000
_cell.angle_alpha   90.00
_cell.angle_beta   90.00
_cell.angle_gamma   90.00
#
_symmetry.space_group_name_H-M   'P 1'
#
loop_
_entity.id
_entity.type
_entity.pdbx_description
1 polymer ?
#
loop_
_entity_poly.entity_id
_entity_poly.type
_entity_poly.pdbx_seq_one_letter_code
_entity_poly.pdbx_strand_id
1 'polypeptide(L)'
;MSCGKRNAPISGVAFVSREKPRNLAASVRQRLFSLAQERREDFGLVLTRYGLERFLYRLAQSQYRDQFILKGALLFELWTHRPYRSTRDLDLEGQGEDSITRIKRLFIEIMGQAVEDDGLIFDPQSLRVARIKEEQEYEGIRANLVARLERARIHMQVDIGSGDVIVPPPKEVQYPVLLNSPSARLRAYPREAVVAEKLEALVKLGMANTRMKDFYDLWRLSSILMARC
;
A
#
# COMPACT_ATOMS: atom_id res chain seq x y z
N MET A 1 32.67 44.70 48.38
CA MET A 1 31.87 44.98 47.17
C MET A 1 31.67 43.65 46.42
N SER A 2 30.52 42.99 46.65
CA SER A 2 30.24 41.69 46.06
C SER A 2 29.08 41.87 45.06
N CYS A 3 29.35 41.60 43.79
CA CYS A 3 28.38 41.71 42.72
C CYS A 3 27.73 40.33 42.48
N GLY A 4 26.49 40.18 42.96
CA GLY A 4 25.70 38.97 42.76
C GLY A 4 25.11 38.92 41.34
N LYS A 5 25.50 37.94 40.56
CA LYS A 5 24.86 37.59 39.29
C LYS A 5 23.58 36.79 39.52
N ARG A 6 22.44 37.36 39.16
CA ARG A 6 21.15 36.67 39.14
C ARG A 6 21.04 35.85 37.87
N ASN A 7 20.98 34.50 38.00
CA ASN A 7 20.62 33.58 36.93
C ASN A 7 19.11 33.69 36.68
N ALA A 8 18.72 34.00 35.44
CA ALA A 8 17.33 33.90 34.99
C ALA A 8 16.96 32.45 34.71
N PRO A 9 15.72 32.02 35.00
CA PRO A 9 15.29 30.64 34.69
C PRO A 9 15.04 30.49 33.19
N ILE A 10 15.57 29.42 32.64
CA ILE A 10 15.32 28.98 31.26
C ILE A 10 13.84 28.59 31.16
N SER A 11 13.08 29.26 30.32
CA SER A 11 11.67 28.98 30.05
C SER A 11 11.52 27.57 29.47
N GLY A 12 10.78 26.72 30.20
CA GLY A 12 10.44 25.39 29.77
C GLY A 12 9.59 25.42 28.49
N VAL A 13 10.03 24.69 27.50
CA VAL A 13 9.24 24.39 26.30
C VAL A 13 8.07 23.52 26.74
N ALA A 14 6.87 24.10 26.78
CA ALA A 14 5.65 23.36 27.06
C ALA A 14 5.43 22.34 25.93
N PHE A 15 5.55 21.05 26.24
CA PHE A 15 5.05 19.97 25.42
C PHE A 15 3.52 20.11 25.38
N VAL A 16 3.00 20.67 24.30
CA VAL A 16 1.57 20.63 24.01
C VAL A 16 1.24 19.18 23.66
N SER A 17 0.71 18.43 24.63
CA SER A 17 0.10 17.13 24.37
C SER A 17 -1.12 17.37 23.46
N ARG A 18 -1.01 16.99 22.17
CA ARG A 18 -2.16 17.01 21.26
C ARG A 18 -3.17 15.98 21.80
N GLU A 19 -4.24 16.46 22.40
CA GLU A 19 -5.38 15.61 22.74
C GLU A 19 -5.83 14.83 21.49
N LYS A 20 -6.06 13.51 21.65
CA LYS A 20 -6.60 12.68 20.58
C LYS A 20 -7.95 13.28 20.16
N PRO A 21 -8.20 13.52 18.84
CA PRO A 21 -9.45 14.10 18.40
C PRO A 21 -10.62 13.22 18.84
N ARG A 22 -11.70 13.81 19.35
CA ARG A 22 -12.92 13.12 19.80
C ARG A 22 -13.53 12.20 18.73
N ASN A 23 -13.27 12.47 17.46
CA ASN A 23 -13.64 11.63 16.33
C ASN A 23 -12.44 11.51 15.38
N LEU A 24 -11.61 10.50 15.59
CA LEU A 24 -10.40 10.26 14.81
C LEU A 24 -10.74 10.00 13.33
N ALA A 25 -11.77 9.19 13.05
CA ALA A 25 -12.15 8.86 11.68
C ALA A 25 -12.55 10.11 10.86
N ALA A 26 -13.29 11.04 11.47
CA ALA A 26 -13.64 12.30 10.82
C ALA A 26 -12.40 13.18 10.59
N SER A 27 -11.49 13.25 11.56
CA SER A 27 -10.24 13.98 11.44
C SER A 27 -9.35 13.43 10.32
N VAL A 28 -9.19 12.11 10.26
CA VAL A 28 -8.43 11.42 9.20
C VAL A 28 -9.06 11.69 7.83
N ARG A 29 -10.38 11.53 7.71
CA ARG A 29 -11.11 11.78 6.47
C ARG A 29 -10.91 13.22 5.99
N GLN A 30 -11.00 14.20 6.88
CA GLN A 30 -10.78 15.63 6.53
C GLN A 30 -9.35 15.88 6.07
N ARG A 31 -8.35 15.30 6.72
CA ARG A 31 -6.94 15.43 6.32
C ARG A 31 -6.69 14.82 4.94
N LEU A 32 -7.28 13.65 4.65
CA LEU A 32 -7.21 13.03 3.32
C LEU A 32 -7.91 13.87 2.25
N PHE A 33 -9.04 14.51 2.60
CA PHE A 33 -9.72 15.43 1.68
C PHE A 33 -8.85 16.65 1.36
N SER A 34 -8.24 17.28 2.37
CA SER A 34 -7.33 18.39 2.18
C SER A 34 -6.12 18.00 1.32
N LEU A 35 -5.57 16.79 1.54
CA LEU A 35 -4.47 16.24 0.75
C LEU A 35 -4.88 16.04 -0.73
N ALA A 36 -6.09 15.54 -0.98
CA ALA A 36 -6.62 15.36 -2.33
C ALA A 36 -6.75 16.71 -3.05
N GLN A 37 -7.25 17.75 -2.37
CA GLN A 37 -7.34 19.11 -2.92
C GLN A 37 -5.96 19.70 -3.23
N GLU A 38 -5.01 19.61 -2.29
CA GLU A 38 -3.64 20.09 -2.47
C GLU A 38 -2.95 19.45 -3.66
N ARG A 39 -3.12 18.14 -3.82
CA ARG A 39 -2.50 17.36 -4.90
C ARG A 39 -3.30 17.39 -6.21
N ARG A 40 -4.52 17.93 -6.20
CA ARG A 40 -5.47 17.90 -7.32
C ARG A 40 -5.77 16.47 -7.78
N GLU A 41 -5.92 15.58 -6.82
CA GLU A 41 -6.25 14.16 -7.04
C GLU A 41 -7.73 13.89 -6.73
N ASP A 42 -8.29 12.85 -7.35
CA ASP A 42 -9.64 12.37 -7.01
C ASP A 42 -9.66 11.86 -5.56
N PHE A 43 -10.61 12.35 -4.77
CA PHE A 43 -10.71 12.00 -3.36
C PHE A 43 -11.00 10.51 -3.12
N GLY A 44 -11.78 9.88 -3.99
CA GLY A 44 -12.05 8.44 -3.93
C GLY A 44 -10.78 7.62 -4.13
N LEU A 45 -9.88 8.06 -5.03
CA LEU A 45 -8.56 7.42 -5.20
C LEU A 45 -7.68 7.58 -3.96
N VAL A 46 -7.65 8.76 -3.35
CA VAL A 46 -6.89 9.01 -2.11
C VAL A 46 -7.42 8.14 -0.97
N LEU A 47 -8.75 8.00 -0.85
CA LEU A 47 -9.37 7.10 0.13
C LEU A 47 -9.00 5.63 -0.11
N THR A 48 -9.04 5.17 -1.36
CA THR A 48 -8.66 3.79 -1.70
C THR A 48 -7.19 3.53 -1.38
N ARG A 49 -6.30 4.44 -1.74
CA ARG A 49 -4.86 4.34 -1.41
C ARG A 49 -4.64 4.30 0.10
N TYR A 50 -5.34 5.12 0.87
CA TYR A 50 -5.27 5.07 2.33
C TYR A 50 -5.75 3.72 2.87
N GLY A 51 -6.84 3.19 2.34
CA GLY A 51 -7.33 1.86 2.70
C GLY A 51 -6.31 0.75 2.44
N LEU A 52 -5.71 0.75 1.24
CA LEU A 52 -4.68 -0.22 0.85
C LEU A 52 -3.40 -0.08 1.69
N GLU A 53 -2.95 1.15 1.95
CA GLU A 53 -1.82 1.46 2.84
C GLU A 53 -2.06 0.87 4.24
N ARG A 54 -3.24 1.07 4.80
CA ARG A 54 -3.58 0.56 6.14
C ARG A 54 -3.81 -0.94 6.17
N PHE A 55 -4.23 -1.54 5.07
CA PHE A 55 -4.27 -3.00 4.91
C PHE A 55 -2.84 -3.58 4.87
N LEU A 56 -1.93 -2.99 4.10
CA LEU A 56 -0.50 -3.38 4.08
C LEU A 56 0.15 -3.25 5.46
N TYR A 57 -0.22 -2.23 6.23
CA TYR A 57 0.28 -2.08 7.60
C TYR A 57 -0.20 -3.22 8.50
N ARG A 58 -1.48 -3.61 8.43
CA ARG A 58 -2.01 -4.77 9.18
C ARG A 58 -1.36 -6.07 8.75
N LEU A 59 -1.14 -6.26 7.45
CA LEU A 59 -0.39 -7.40 6.92
C LEU A 59 1.03 -7.43 7.50
N ALA A 60 1.73 -6.30 7.52
CA ALA A 60 3.08 -6.18 8.06
C ALA A 60 3.18 -6.45 9.57
N GLN A 61 2.11 -6.22 10.34
CA GLN A 61 2.01 -6.50 11.77
C GLN A 61 1.51 -7.92 12.07
N SER A 62 1.01 -8.64 11.06
CA SER A 62 0.47 -9.99 11.22
C SER A 62 1.55 -11.07 11.13
N GLN A 63 1.24 -12.27 11.62
CA GLN A 63 2.08 -13.47 11.43
C GLN A 63 2.22 -13.90 9.96
N TYR A 64 1.48 -13.28 9.05
CA TYR A 64 1.45 -13.59 7.62
C TYR A 64 2.34 -12.67 6.78
N ARG A 65 3.04 -11.73 7.40
CA ARG A 65 3.93 -10.77 6.75
C ARG A 65 4.83 -11.40 5.70
N ASP A 66 5.47 -12.52 6.06
CA ASP A 66 6.46 -13.17 5.20
C ASP A 66 5.85 -14.11 4.15
N GLN A 67 4.51 -14.25 4.14
CA GLN A 67 3.80 -15.04 3.14
C GLN A 67 3.40 -14.24 1.91
N PHE A 68 3.58 -12.93 1.93
CA PHE A 68 3.23 -12.06 0.81
C PHE A 68 4.38 -11.12 0.45
N ILE A 69 4.50 -10.85 -0.83
CA ILE A 69 5.49 -9.94 -1.39
C ILE A 69 4.73 -8.91 -2.23
N LEU A 70 4.96 -7.64 -1.97
CA LEU A 70 4.34 -6.55 -2.72
C LEU A 70 4.86 -6.54 -4.16
N LYS A 71 3.94 -6.52 -5.12
CA LYS A 71 4.24 -6.34 -6.55
C LYS A 71 3.31 -5.31 -7.20
N GLY A 72 3.39 -5.16 -8.51
CA GLY A 72 2.48 -4.32 -9.29
C GLY A 72 2.69 -2.81 -9.14
N ALA A 73 1.62 -2.08 -9.43
CA ALA A 73 1.69 -0.63 -9.61
C ALA A 73 1.99 0.17 -8.33
N LEU A 74 1.64 -0.35 -7.16
CA LEU A 74 1.93 0.32 -5.89
C LEU A 74 3.43 0.42 -5.57
N LEU A 75 4.27 -0.39 -6.21
CA LEU A 75 5.73 -0.27 -6.11
C LEU A 75 6.27 1.07 -6.60
N PHE A 76 5.58 1.70 -7.55
CA PHE A 76 6.04 3.00 -8.07
C PHE A 76 5.97 4.11 -7.02
N GLU A 77 5.08 4.01 -6.04
CA GLU A 77 5.05 4.96 -4.91
C GLU A 77 6.33 4.89 -4.06
N LEU A 78 6.93 3.70 -3.92
CA LEU A 78 8.23 3.52 -3.26
C LEU A 78 9.38 4.21 -3.99
N TRP A 79 9.30 4.30 -5.31
CA TRP A 79 10.42 4.77 -6.12
C TRP A 79 10.32 6.23 -6.53
N THR A 80 9.10 6.77 -6.60
CA THR A 80 8.85 8.15 -7.07
C THR A 80 8.31 9.06 -5.99
N HIS A 81 7.87 8.52 -4.84
CA HIS A 81 7.17 9.23 -3.77
C HIS A 81 5.91 9.99 -4.23
N ARG A 82 5.43 9.68 -5.42
CA ARG A 82 4.20 10.22 -6.00
C ARG A 82 3.51 9.14 -6.83
N PRO A 83 2.17 9.09 -6.81
CA PRO A 83 1.47 8.24 -7.76
C PRO A 83 1.73 8.78 -9.18
N TYR A 84 2.10 7.91 -10.07
CA TYR A 84 2.34 8.28 -11.47
C TYR A 84 1.17 7.88 -12.38
N ARG A 85 0.33 6.97 -11.95
CA ARG A 85 -0.97 6.62 -12.53
C ARG A 85 -1.93 6.16 -11.44
N SER A 86 -3.23 6.31 -11.72
CA SER A 86 -4.26 5.78 -10.83
C SER A 86 -4.17 4.26 -10.75
N THR A 87 -4.02 3.73 -9.55
CA THR A 87 -4.23 2.32 -9.26
C THR A 87 -5.22 2.19 -8.11
N ARG A 88 -6.11 1.21 -8.19
CA ARG A 88 -7.09 0.89 -7.15
C ARG A 88 -6.87 -0.49 -6.59
N ASP A 89 -5.92 -1.20 -7.17
CA ASP A 89 -5.65 -2.61 -6.90
C ASP A 89 -4.30 -2.72 -6.19
N LEU A 90 -4.24 -3.64 -5.25
CA LEU A 90 -3.03 -4.09 -4.60
C LEU A 90 -2.66 -5.43 -5.19
N ASP A 91 -1.46 -5.54 -5.74
CA ASP A 91 -0.94 -6.79 -6.26
C ASP A 91 0.04 -7.40 -5.26
N LEU A 92 -0.15 -8.65 -4.93
CA LEU A 92 0.71 -9.44 -4.03
C LEU A 92 1.16 -10.73 -4.71
N GLU A 93 2.38 -11.15 -4.47
CA GLU A 93 2.82 -12.51 -4.71
C GLU A 93 2.68 -13.31 -3.42
N GLY A 94 1.86 -14.36 -3.45
CA GLY A 94 1.58 -15.23 -2.32
C GLY A 94 2.53 -16.42 -2.28
N GLN A 95 3.02 -16.76 -1.10
CA GLN A 95 3.81 -17.97 -0.86
C GLN A 95 2.97 -19.05 -0.16
N GLY A 96 3.16 -20.31 -0.57
CA GLY A 96 2.46 -21.45 -0.01
C GLY A 96 1.21 -21.84 -0.80
N GLU A 97 0.30 -22.57 -0.16
CA GLU A 97 -0.89 -23.13 -0.82
C GLU A 97 -1.81 -22.03 -1.38
N ASP A 98 -2.16 -22.18 -2.64
CA ASP A 98 -3.04 -21.29 -3.39
C ASP A 98 -4.49 -21.82 -3.30
N SER A 99 -5.16 -21.58 -2.15
CA SER A 99 -6.56 -21.93 -1.98
C SER A 99 -7.42 -20.77 -1.53
N ILE A 100 -8.64 -20.67 -2.08
CA ILE A 100 -9.63 -19.64 -1.70
C ILE A 100 -9.89 -19.68 -0.20
N THR A 101 -10.04 -20.86 0.38
CA THR A 101 -10.33 -21.05 1.82
C THR A 101 -9.20 -20.51 2.68
N ARG A 102 -7.95 -20.83 2.32
CA ARG A 102 -6.78 -20.30 3.04
C ARG A 102 -6.72 -18.77 2.95
N ILE A 103 -6.77 -18.21 1.74
CA ILE A 103 -6.69 -16.75 1.54
C ILE A 103 -7.81 -16.04 2.29
N LYS A 104 -9.05 -16.55 2.24
CA LYS A 104 -10.17 -15.96 2.99
C LYS A 104 -9.89 -15.91 4.50
N ARG A 105 -9.38 -17.00 5.08
CA ARG A 105 -9.02 -17.05 6.51
C ARG A 105 -7.93 -16.04 6.85
N LEU A 106 -6.82 -16.02 6.08
CA LEU A 106 -5.71 -15.11 6.30
C LEU A 106 -6.15 -13.66 6.23
N PHE A 107 -6.97 -13.30 5.23
CA PHE A 107 -7.44 -11.92 5.06
C PHE A 107 -8.36 -11.47 6.19
N ILE A 108 -9.24 -12.36 6.69
CA ILE A 108 -10.06 -12.05 7.88
C ILE A 108 -9.17 -11.75 9.10
N GLU A 109 -8.13 -12.54 9.33
CA GLU A 109 -7.20 -12.34 10.44
C GLU A 109 -6.37 -11.05 10.24
N ILE A 110 -5.88 -10.77 9.02
CA ILE A 110 -5.18 -9.52 8.70
C ILE A 110 -6.09 -8.30 8.92
N MET A 111 -7.34 -8.34 8.45
CA MET A 111 -8.30 -7.25 8.65
C MET A 111 -8.59 -6.99 10.13
N GLY A 112 -8.58 -8.04 10.95
CA GLY A 112 -8.76 -7.97 12.41
C GLY A 112 -7.49 -7.70 13.21
N GLN A 113 -6.32 -7.56 12.56
CA GLN A 113 -5.06 -7.33 13.25
C GLN A 113 -5.11 -6.06 14.10
N ALA A 114 -4.80 -6.20 15.38
CA ALA A 114 -4.73 -5.08 16.30
C ALA A 114 -3.57 -4.15 15.93
N VAL A 115 -3.88 -2.88 15.69
CA VAL A 115 -2.93 -1.83 15.36
C VAL A 115 -3.29 -0.54 16.08
N GLU A 116 -2.40 0.45 16.05
CA GLU A 116 -2.74 1.80 16.49
C GLU A 116 -3.93 2.34 15.67
N ASP A 117 -4.88 3.00 16.37
CA ASP A 117 -6.11 3.49 15.76
C ASP A 117 -5.79 4.47 14.61
N ASP A 118 -6.19 4.10 13.42
CA ASP A 118 -6.03 4.84 12.17
C ASP A 118 -7.37 5.34 11.60
N GLY A 119 -8.44 5.20 12.36
CA GLY A 119 -9.80 5.61 12.00
C GLY A 119 -10.50 4.66 11.01
N LEU A 120 -9.84 3.60 10.52
CA LEU A 120 -10.42 2.62 9.59
C LEU A 120 -10.96 1.40 10.31
N ILE A 121 -12.13 0.97 9.89
CA ILE A 121 -12.76 -0.28 10.31
C ILE A 121 -12.95 -1.15 9.07
N PHE A 122 -12.20 -2.24 8.99
CA PHE A 122 -12.38 -3.26 7.95
C PHE A 122 -13.63 -4.09 8.25
N ASP A 123 -14.40 -4.42 7.23
CA ASP A 123 -15.61 -5.23 7.34
C ASP A 123 -15.35 -6.67 6.84
N PRO A 124 -15.10 -7.64 7.75
CA PRO A 124 -14.81 -9.01 7.35
C PRO A 124 -15.95 -9.69 6.59
N GLN A 125 -17.20 -9.24 6.79
CA GLN A 125 -18.36 -9.81 6.09
C GLN A 125 -18.42 -9.36 4.62
N SER A 126 -17.75 -8.26 4.29
CA SER A 126 -17.62 -7.77 2.92
C SER A 126 -16.69 -8.60 2.04
N LEU A 127 -15.80 -9.39 2.67
CA LEU A 127 -14.74 -10.13 1.96
C LEU A 127 -15.32 -11.14 0.97
N ARG A 128 -14.95 -10.99 -0.29
CA ARG A 128 -15.24 -11.93 -1.38
C ARG A 128 -13.94 -12.35 -2.02
N VAL A 129 -13.70 -13.65 -2.05
CA VAL A 129 -12.48 -14.25 -2.62
C VAL A 129 -12.89 -15.16 -3.74
N ALA A 130 -12.28 -15.01 -4.91
CA ALA A 130 -12.55 -15.79 -6.10
C ALA A 130 -11.27 -16.02 -6.91
N ARG A 131 -11.21 -17.11 -7.68
CA ARG A 131 -10.17 -17.28 -8.69
C ARG A 131 -10.41 -16.33 -9.84
N ILE A 132 -9.32 -15.77 -10.37
CA ILE A 132 -9.31 -15.01 -11.62
C ILE A 132 -8.47 -15.76 -12.64
N LYS A 133 -8.97 -15.81 -13.87
CA LYS A 133 -8.19 -16.24 -15.02
C LYS A 133 -7.66 -14.95 -15.66
N GLU A 134 -6.37 -14.70 -15.54
CA GLU A 134 -5.73 -13.75 -16.45
C GLU A 134 -5.59 -14.44 -17.82
N GLU A 135 -5.78 -13.66 -18.89
CA GLU A 135 -5.68 -14.14 -20.26
C GLU A 135 -4.37 -14.94 -20.44
N GLN A 136 -4.50 -16.27 -20.58
CA GLN A 136 -3.44 -17.25 -20.80
C GLN A 136 -2.52 -17.56 -19.60
N GLU A 137 -2.84 -18.63 -18.89
CA GLU A 137 -2.02 -19.48 -17.99
C GLU A 137 -1.83 -19.10 -16.51
N TYR A 138 -2.06 -17.87 -16.06
CA TYR A 138 -1.92 -17.59 -14.62
C TYR A 138 -3.28 -17.56 -13.91
N GLU A 139 -3.51 -18.57 -13.08
CA GLU A 139 -4.63 -18.56 -12.14
C GLU A 139 -4.23 -17.75 -10.90
N GLY A 140 -4.81 -16.56 -10.75
CA GLY A 140 -4.66 -15.76 -9.54
C GLY A 140 -5.88 -15.85 -8.63
N ILE A 141 -5.77 -15.30 -7.44
CA ILE A 141 -6.89 -15.11 -6.51
C ILE A 141 -7.15 -13.62 -6.33
N ARG A 142 -8.41 -13.22 -6.49
CA ARG A 142 -8.88 -11.85 -6.21
C ARG A 142 -9.66 -11.82 -4.92
N ALA A 143 -9.27 -10.93 -4.04
CA ALA A 143 -9.98 -10.60 -2.82
C ALA A 143 -10.54 -9.16 -2.91
N ASN A 144 -11.86 -9.05 -2.86
CA ASN A 144 -12.55 -7.76 -2.75
C ASN A 144 -12.99 -7.57 -1.30
N LEU A 145 -12.69 -6.41 -0.73
CA LEU A 145 -13.00 -6.08 0.66
C LEU A 145 -13.41 -4.61 0.82
N VAL A 146 -14.08 -4.30 1.91
CA VAL A 146 -14.54 -2.95 2.22
C VAL A 146 -14.01 -2.53 3.58
N ALA A 147 -13.50 -1.31 3.68
CA ALA A 147 -13.31 -0.62 4.94
C ALA A 147 -14.23 0.58 5.06
N ARG A 148 -14.46 1.03 6.30
CA ARG A 148 -15.22 2.24 6.60
C ARG A 148 -14.31 3.26 7.27
N LEU A 149 -14.38 4.50 6.79
CA LEU A 149 -13.78 5.66 7.41
C LEU A 149 -14.89 6.67 7.67
N GLU A 150 -15.35 6.80 8.90
CA GLU A 150 -16.56 7.54 9.26
C GLU A 150 -17.78 7.03 8.43
N ARG A 151 -18.32 7.85 7.52
CA ARG A 151 -19.44 7.50 6.63
C ARG A 151 -18.98 6.98 5.26
N ALA A 152 -17.69 7.14 4.93
CA ALA A 152 -17.16 6.68 3.65
C ALA A 152 -16.96 5.17 3.64
N ARG A 153 -17.41 4.51 2.57
CA ARG A 153 -17.14 3.10 2.27
C ARG A 153 -16.03 3.05 1.23
N ILE A 154 -14.96 2.36 1.55
CA ILE A 154 -13.76 2.25 0.71
C ILE A 154 -13.72 0.82 0.19
N HIS A 155 -13.98 0.66 -1.11
CA HIS A 155 -13.86 -0.61 -1.80
C HIS A 155 -12.42 -0.81 -2.24
N MET A 156 -11.87 -1.97 -1.95
CA MET A 156 -10.50 -2.35 -2.26
C MET A 156 -10.46 -3.70 -2.93
N GLN A 157 -9.52 -3.86 -3.85
CA GLN A 157 -9.22 -5.10 -4.53
C GLN A 157 -7.78 -5.47 -4.25
N VAL A 158 -7.56 -6.74 -3.93
CA VAL A 158 -6.23 -7.32 -3.75
C VAL A 158 -6.14 -8.54 -4.66
N ASP A 159 -5.19 -8.50 -5.58
CA ASP A 159 -4.91 -9.59 -6.49
C ASP A 159 -3.66 -10.34 -6.01
N ILE A 160 -3.77 -11.65 -5.91
CA ILE A 160 -2.71 -12.52 -5.39
C ILE A 160 -2.32 -13.48 -6.51
N GLY A 161 -1.09 -13.33 -7.01
CA GLY A 161 -0.40 -14.31 -7.84
C GLY A 161 0.34 -15.33 -6.98
N SER A 162 0.74 -16.44 -7.55
CA SER A 162 1.55 -17.46 -6.89
C SER A 162 2.44 -18.18 -7.90
N GLY A 163 3.64 -18.57 -7.46
CA GLY A 163 4.55 -19.39 -8.27
C GLY A 163 5.64 -18.61 -9.01
N ASP A 164 5.69 -17.30 -8.94
CA ASP A 164 6.72 -16.52 -9.61
C ASP A 164 8.11 -16.75 -8.99
N VAL A 165 9.11 -16.99 -9.85
CA VAL A 165 10.52 -16.98 -9.47
C VAL A 165 11.05 -15.55 -9.54
N ILE A 166 11.29 -14.96 -8.37
CA ILE A 166 11.68 -13.54 -8.29
C ILE A 166 13.21 -13.42 -8.29
N VAL A 167 13.76 -12.87 -9.37
CA VAL A 167 15.21 -12.62 -9.52
C VAL A 167 15.45 -11.15 -9.93
N PRO A 168 16.26 -10.38 -9.18
CA PRO A 168 16.88 -10.67 -7.88
C PRO A 168 15.85 -10.92 -6.77
N PRO A 169 16.27 -11.46 -5.61
CA PRO A 169 15.33 -11.78 -4.54
C PRO A 169 14.60 -10.52 -4.00
N PRO A 170 13.40 -10.68 -3.43
CA PRO A 170 12.64 -9.58 -2.84
C PRO A 170 13.44 -8.83 -1.79
N LYS A 171 13.24 -7.51 -1.74
CA LYS A 171 13.90 -6.62 -0.76
C LYS A 171 12.90 -6.16 0.29
N GLU A 172 13.38 -6.03 1.53
CA GLU A 172 12.58 -5.39 2.57
C GLU A 172 12.49 -3.89 2.31
N VAL A 173 11.28 -3.34 2.34
CA VAL A 173 11.00 -1.94 2.08
C VAL A 173 10.08 -1.37 3.15
N GLN A 174 10.15 -0.05 3.32
CA GLN A 174 9.21 0.72 4.13
C GLN A 174 8.22 1.41 3.18
N TYR A 175 6.95 1.01 3.22
CA TYR A 175 5.93 1.55 2.33
C TYR A 175 5.59 2.99 2.73
N PRO A 176 5.53 3.96 1.79
CA PRO A 176 5.22 5.36 2.10
C PRO A 176 3.80 5.50 2.67
N VAL A 177 3.61 6.53 3.49
CA VAL A 177 2.32 6.83 4.12
C VAL A 177 1.78 8.17 3.63
N LEU A 178 0.45 8.24 3.49
CA LEU A 178 -0.26 9.47 3.07
C LEU A 178 -0.35 10.49 4.20
N LEU A 179 -0.50 10.00 5.42
CA LEU A 179 -0.58 10.80 6.63
C LEU A 179 0.54 10.40 7.60
N ASN A 180 0.68 11.11 8.72
CA ASN A 180 1.63 10.76 9.79
C ASN A 180 1.11 9.54 10.57
N SER A 181 1.25 8.36 9.99
CA SER A 181 0.88 7.07 10.56
C SER A 181 2.08 6.12 10.48
N PRO A 182 2.14 5.08 11.32
CA PRO A 182 3.18 4.07 11.17
C PRO A 182 3.13 3.41 9.79
N SER A 183 4.29 3.20 9.19
CA SER A 183 4.44 2.63 7.85
C SER A 183 4.57 1.10 7.90
N ALA A 184 4.14 0.43 6.83
CA ALA A 184 4.33 -1.00 6.65
C ALA A 184 5.79 -1.32 6.29
N ARG A 185 6.40 -2.28 6.99
CA ARG A 185 7.67 -2.92 6.62
C ARG A 185 7.38 -4.28 6.05
N LEU A 186 7.64 -4.49 4.77
CA LEU A 186 7.29 -5.72 4.06
C LEU A 186 8.27 -6.00 2.91
N ARG A 187 8.21 -7.23 2.37
CA ARG A 187 9.00 -7.59 1.21
C ARG A 187 8.33 -7.09 -0.06
N ALA A 188 9.13 -6.63 -1.01
CA ALA A 188 8.66 -6.10 -2.29
C ALA A 188 9.55 -6.55 -3.45
N TYR A 189 8.98 -6.61 -4.64
CA TYR A 189 9.74 -6.86 -5.85
C TYR A 189 10.79 -5.78 -6.07
N PRO A 190 12.03 -6.16 -6.40
CA PRO A 190 13.02 -5.23 -6.91
C PRO A 190 12.62 -4.73 -8.30
N ARG A 191 13.14 -3.58 -8.72
CA ARG A 191 12.81 -2.96 -10.01
C ARG A 191 13.11 -3.89 -11.20
N GLU A 192 14.20 -4.61 -11.08
CA GLU A 192 14.70 -5.54 -12.08
C GLU A 192 13.69 -6.68 -12.34
N ALA A 193 13.09 -7.21 -11.28
CA ALA A 193 12.06 -8.23 -11.40
C ALA A 193 10.79 -7.68 -12.06
N VAL A 194 10.39 -6.44 -11.73
CA VAL A 194 9.23 -5.79 -12.37
C VAL A 194 9.47 -5.56 -13.86
N VAL A 195 10.69 -5.15 -14.25
CA VAL A 195 11.05 -5.01 -15.66
C VAL A 195 10.97 -6.36 -16.39
N ALA A 196 11.54 -7.41 -15.78
CA ALA A 196 11.52 -8.75 -16.36
C ALA A 196 10.09 -9.28 -16.56
N GLU A 197 9.22 -9.17 -15.53
CA GLU A 197 7.82 -9.59 -15.59
C GLU A 197 7.05 -8.88 -16.72
N LYS A 198 7.24 -7.55 -16.84
CA LYS A 198 6.57 -6.77 -17.88
C LYS A 198 7.08 -7.08 -19.28
N LEU A 199 8.38 -7.28 -19.44
CA LEU A 199 8.96 -7.68 -20.73
C LEU A 199 8.49 -9.09 -21.12
N GLU A 200 8.45 -10.03 -20.17
CA GLU A 200 7.90 -11.35 -20.41
C GLU A 200 6.45 -11.29 -20.90
N ALA A 201 5.60 -10.49 -20.22
CA ALA A 201 4.21 -10.29 -20.64
C ALA A 201 4.11 -9.69 -22.05
N LEU A 202 4.96 -8.72 -22.38
CA LEU A 202 5.01 -8.14 -23.73
C LEU A 202 5.39 -9.16 -24.80
N VAL A 203 6.37 -10.01 -24.51
CA VAL A 203 6.82 -11.05 -25.46
C VAL A 203 5.75 -12.14 -25.62
N LYS A 204 5.17 -12.62 -24.53
CA LYS A 204 4.11 -13.65 -24.56
C LYS A 204 2.85 -13.20 -25.30
N LEU A 205 2.41 -11.99 -25.10
CA LEU A 205 1.20 -11.45 -25.74
C LEU A 205 1.46 -10.95 -27.16
N GLY A 206 2.69 -10.62 -27.51
CA GLY A 206 3.08 -10.19 -28.87
C GLY A 206 2.19 -9.08 -29.42
N MET A 207 1.77 -9.22 -30.68
CA MET A 207 0.92 -8.23 -31.37
C MET A 207 -0.52 -8.12 -30.82
N ALA A 208 -0.98 -9.13 -30.04
CA ALA A 208 -2.28 -9.09 -29.38
C ALA A 208 -2.27 -8.30 -28.04
N ASN A 209 -1.12 -7.76 -27.67
CA ASN A 209 -0.96 -7.05 -26.42
C ASN A 209 -1.67 -5.69 -26.43
N THR A 210 -2.78 -5.59 -25.71
CA THR A 210 -3.54 -4.34 -25.47
C THR A 210 -3.17 -3.67 -24.15
N ARG A 211 -2.20 -4.20 -23.40
CA ARG A 211 -1.83 -3.75 -22.03
C ARG A 211 -0.92 -2.50 -22.08
N MET A 212 -1.44 -1.38 -22.58
CA MET A 212 -0.70 -0.11 -22.67
C MET A 212 -0.07 0.33 -21.34
N LYS A 213 -0.64 -0.11 -20.22
CA LYS A 213 -0.10 0.14 -18.87
C LYS A 213 1.32 -0.40 -18.70
N ASP A 214 1.65 -1.57 -19.29
CA ASP A 214 2.97 -2.19 -19.13
C ASP A 214 4.04 -1.41 -19.92
N PHE A 215 3.72 -0.91 -21.11
CA PHE A 215 4.60 -0.02 -21.87
C PHE A 215 4.88 1.28 -21.09
N TYR A 216 3.83 1.89 -20.53
CA TYR A 216 3.97 3.10 -19.74
C TYR A 216 4.81 2.88 -18.49
N ASP A 217 4.62 1.77 -17.81
CA ASP A 217 5.36 1.39 -16.61
C ASP A 217 6.85 1.19 -16.93
N LEU A 218 7.19 0.50 -18.03
CA LEU A 218 8.58 0.31 -18.48
C LEU A 218 9.24 1.64 -18.87
N TRP A 219 8.55 2.48 -19.62
CA TRP A 219 9.03 3.82 -19.95
C TRP A 219 9.32 4.64 -18.68
N ARG A 220 8.46 4.56 -17.71
CA ARG A 220 8.63 5.28 -16.45
C ARG A 220 9.80 4.73 -15.64
N LEU A 221 9.97 3.41 -15.58
CA LEU A 221 11.12 2.78 -14.92
C LEU A 221 12.44 3.20 -15.56
N SER A 222 12.52 3.25 -16.88
CA SER A 222 13.72 3.72 -17.58
C SER A 222 14.07 5.16 -17.21
N SER A 223 13.07 6.05 -17.14
CA SER A 223 13.26 7.45 -16.73
C SER A 223 13.79 7.59 -15.28
N ILE A 224 13.32 6.74 -14.35
CA ILE A 224 13.78 6.71 -12.95
C ILE A 224 15.23 6.20 -12.86
N LEU A 225 15.61 5.24 -13.69
CA LEU A 225 16.97 4.70 -13.73
C LEU A 225 17.97 5.72 -14.29
N MET A 226 17.60 6.41 -15.38
CA MET A 226 18.45 7.43 -16.00
C MET A 226 18.67 8.67 -15.13
N ALA A 227 17.70 9.04 -14.30
CA ALA A 227 17.82 10.20 -13.40
C ALA A 227 18.82 9.99 -12.23
N ARG A 228 19.40 8.80 -12.08
CA ARG A 228 20.37 8.47 -11.03
C ARG A 228 21.81 8.26 -11.55
N CYS A 229 22.02 8.36 -12.84
CA CYS A 229 23.34 8.41 -13.47
C CYS A 229 23.77 9.87 -13.69
#